data_e798dd0e2e27d7a0d871f1e815fb1575
#
_entry.id   e798dd0e2e27d7a0d871f1e815fb1575
#
_cell.length_a   1.000
_cell.length_b   1.000
_cell.length_c   1.000
_cell.angle_alpha   90.00
_cell.angle_beta   90.00
_cell.angle_gamma   90.00
#
_symmetry.space_group_name_H-M   'P 1'
#
loop_
_entity.id
_entity.type
_entity.pdbx_description
1 polymer ?
#
loop_
_entity_poly.entity_id
_entity_poly.type
_entity_poly.pdbx_seq_one_letter_code
_entity_poly.pdbx_strand_id
1 'polypeptide(L)'
;MGLYDGTPSSADLARAFDLPVLAVIDVSAMAQTIGAVAMGLRDFGPVRLAGVIANGVASAGHAAMVSAALREVPLVATLPWLPSSLPERHLGLVPPADSADIEAQLESLGRSIRIDERAWDAATRAAAPDPSPSPTPMAAHEFPLAGRLVGIARDAAFAFLYPANVDCLEALGARVCFFSPLADEPVPSGADAVFLPGGYPELRAEQLSAARNFHHSIRAAHERGVPILAECGGMMALGQSLGDTQGRQWPMAGVLPGYTRMQPRLAALGLQAWSTAFGELRGHTFHYSIFDTPLEGLTRTRAYPKDASGETIYRCGSLTASYFHAYFPSCPPAIAALFSGLMP
;
A
#
# COMPACT_ATOMS: atom_id res chain seq x y z
N MET A 1 7.87 7.08 -13.38
CA MET A 1 9.18 6.98 -12.70
C MET A 1 9.63 8.38 -12.32
N GLY A 2 9.86 8.66 -11.04
CA GLY A 2 10.34 9.95 -10.58
C GLY A 2 11.87 10.03 -10.67
N LEU A 3 12.39 11.17 -11.12
CA LEU A 3 13.81 11.52 -11.12
C LEU A 3 14.10 12.70 -10.18
N TYR A 4 13.14 12.98 -9.28
CA TYR A 4 13.24 14.13 -8.39
C TYR A 4 14.26 13.87 -7.29
N ASP A 5 15.19 14.78 -7.11
CA ASP A 5 16.23 14.70 -6.08
C ASP A 5 15.62 14.92 -4.67
N GLY A 6 16.03 14.09 -3.73
CA GLY A 6 15.61 14.17 -2.33
C GLY A 6 14.25 13.52 -1.99
N THR A 7 13.56 12.89 -2.97
CA THR A 7 12.36 12.08 -2.70
C THR A 7 12.56 10.69 -3.29
N PRO A 8 12.39 9.61 -2.53
CA PRO A 8 12.54 8.25 -3.05
C PRO A 8 11.67 8.02 -4.29
N SER A 9 12.27 7.51 -5.35
CA SER A 9 11.64 7.27 -6.62
C SER A 9 11.83 5.82 -7.07
N SER A 10 11.11 5.40 -8.12
CA SER A 10 11.36 4.09 -8.75
C SER A 10 12.81 3.94 -9.23
N ALA A 11 13.45 5.05 -9.66
CA ALA A 11 14.85 5.05 -10.04
C ALA A 11 15.78 4.78 -8.86
N ASP A 12 15.46 5.32 -7.66
CA ASP A 12 16.25 5.05 -6.44
C ASP A 12 16.14 3.58 -6.02
N LEU A 13 14.94 2.99 -6.11
CA LEU A 13 14.75 1.57 -5.85
C LEU A 13 15.53 0.71 -6.85
N ALA A 14 15.46 1.03 -8.14
CA ALA A 14 16.19 0.30 -9.16
C ALA A 14 17.71 0.34 -8.91
N ARG A 15 18.24 1.49 -8.50
CA ARG A 15 19.67 1.63 -8.14
C ARG A 15 20.02 0.89 -6.85
N ALA A 16 19.19 1.01 -5.82
CA ALA A 16 19.43 0.40 -4.51
C ALA A 16 19.48 -1.13 -4.58
N PHE A 17 18.66 -1.72 -5.46
CA PHE A 17 18.57 -3.17 -5.64
C PHE A 17 19.28 -3.67 -6.90
N ASP A 18 20.02 -2.80 -7.61
CA ASP A 18 20.66 -3.08 -8.91
C ASP A 18 19.72 -3.75 -9.92
N LEU A 19 18.48 -3.27 -10.01
CA LEU A 19 17.47 -3.81 -10.90
C LEU A 19 17.48 -3.10 -12.25
N PRO A 20 17.36 -3.84 -13.38
CA PRO A 20 17.11 -3.25 -14.68
C PRO A 20 15.68 -2.70 -14.73
N VAL A 21 15.51 -1.61 -15.48
CA VAL A 21 14.23 -0.92 -15.65
C VAL A 21 13.67 -1.19 -17.04
N LEU A 22 12.44 -1.67 -17.13
CA LEU A 22 11.61 -1.63 -18.33
C LEU A 22 10.69 -0.42 -18.22
N ALA A 23 10.84 0.56 -19.10
CA ALA A 23 10.00 1.76 -19.10
C ALA A 23 8.77 1.56 -19.97
N VAL A 24 7.58 1.61 -19.39
CA VAL A 24 6.32 1.68 -20.14
C VAL A 24 6.05 3.15 -20.46
N ILE A 25 6.04 3.49 -21.76
CA ILE A 25 5.88 4.87 -22.23
C ILE A 25 4.65 4.96 -23.12
N ASP A 26 3.74 5.87 -22.78
CA ASP A 26 2.61 6.22 -23.66
C ASP A 26 3.16 6.98 -24.88
N VAL A 27 2.97 6.39 -26.06
CA VAL A 27 3.43 6.93 -27.34
C VAL A 27 2.27 7.41 -28.20
N SER A 28 1.06 7.49 -27.70
CA SER A 28 -0.15 7.85 -28.49
C SER A 28 0.00 9.23 -29.18
N ALA A 29 0.76 10.13 -28.60
CA ALA A 29 1.09 11.46 -29.19
C ALA A 29 2.59 11.65 -29.46
N MET A 30 3.37 10.57 -29.55
CA MET A 30 4.82 10.60 -29.75
C MET A 30 5.24 9.85 -31.00
N ALA A 31 6.28 10.34 -31.66
CA ALA A 31 7.02 9.60 -32.69
C ALA A 31 8.50 9.58 -32.31
N GLN A 32 9.30 10.53 -32.80
CA GLN A 32 10.72 10.60 -32.51
C GLN A 32 11.04 11.08 -31.08
N THR A 33 10.12 11.77 -30.44
CA THR A 33 10.27 12.30 -29.07
C THR A 33 10.49 11.19 -28.03
N ILE A 34 10.03 9.96 -28.30
CA ILE A 34 10.28 8.83 -27.39
C ILE A 34 11.78 8.57 -27.20
N GLY A 35 12.61 8.81 -28.21
CA GLY A 35 14.05 8.66 -28.09
C GLY A 35 14.63 9.63 -27.03
N ALA A 36 14.17 10.89 -27.03
CA ALA A 36 14.59 11.86 -26.03
C ALA A 36 14.11 11.47 -24.62
N VAL A 37 12.89 10.94 -24.49
CA VAL A 37 12.36 10.45 -23.21
C VAL A 37 13.17 9.26 -22.70
N ALA A 38 13.46 8.27 -23.55
CA ALA A 38 14.24 7.09 -23.18
C ALA A 38 15.67 7.47 -22.76
N MET A 39 16.33 8.35 -23.52
CA MET A 39 17.65 8.86 -23.17
C MET A 39 17.63 9.66 -21.86
N GLY A 40 16.61 10.47 -21.65
CA GLY A 40 16.43 11.21 -20.39
C GLY A 40 16.27 10.27 -19.19
N LEU A 41 15.47 9.21 -19.32
CA LEU A 41 15.32 8.19 -18.26
C LEU A 41 16.62 7.43 -17.98
N ARG A 42 17.44 7.16 -19.01
CA ARG A 42 18.71 6.47 -18.87
C ARG A 42 19.78 7.36 -18.25
N ASP A 43 19.89 8.62 -18.69
CA ASP A 43 21.09 9.43 -18.50
C ASP A 43 20.91 10.55 -17.46
N PHE A 44 19.69 11.08 -17.28
CA PHE A 44 19.44 12.20 -16.36
C PHE A 44 19.48 11.79 -14.89
N GLY A 45 18.87 10.67 -14.55
CA GLY A 45 18.97 10.06 -13.22
C GLY A 45 19.39 8.61 -13.40
N PRO A 46 20.69 8.31 -13.60
CA PRO A 46 21.15 7.10 -14.27
C PRO A 46 20.52 5.84 -13.69
N VAL A 47 19.78 5.14 -14.55
CA VAL A 47 19.22 3.82 -14.28
C VAL A 47 19.67 2.87 -15.39
N ARG A 48 19.79 1.60 -15.07
CA ARG A 48 20.03 0.56 -16.08
C ARG A 48 18.74 0.31 -16.86
N LEU A 49 18.51 1.14 -17.92
CA LEU A 49 17.32 1.01 -18.77
C LEU A 49 17.52 -0.18 -19.70
N ALA A 50 16.84 -1.29 -19.41
CA ALA A 50 16.93 -2.54 -20.17
C ALA A 50 16.09 -2.51 -21.46
N GLY A 51 15.09 -1.64 -21.53
CA GLY A 51 14.26 -1.45 -22.72
C GLY A 51 13.01 -0.62 -22.47
N VAL A 52 12.26 -0.45 -23.54
CA VAL A 52 10.99 0.28 -23.56
C VAL A 52 9.86 -0.62 -24.01
N ILE A 53 8.70 -0.50 -23.35
CA ILE A 53 7.41 -0.99 -23.80
C ILE A 53 6.62 0.22 -24.28
N ALA A 54 6.31 0.28 -25.57
CA ALA A 54 5.54 1.38 -26.14
C ALA A 54 4.03 1.11 -26.02
N ASN A 55 3.35 1.91 -25.23
CA ASN A 55 1.89 1.84 -25.05
C ASN A 55 1.17 2.85 -25.94
N GLY A 56 0.02 2.49 -26.49
CA GLY A 56 -0.77 3.38 -27.36
C GLY A 56 -0.25 3.48 -28.82
N VAL A 57 0.35 2.40 -29.33
CA VAL A 57 0.85 2.34 -30.71
C VAL A 57 -0.30 2.32 -31.71
N ALA A 58 -0.33 3.29 -32.63
CA ALA A 58 -1.46 3.47 -33.57
C ALA A 58 -1.41 2.52 -34.77
N SER A 59 -0.22 2.10 -35.24
CA SER A 59 -0.03 1.28 -36.45
C SER A 59 1.36 0.64 -36.51
N ALA A 60 1.58 -0.29 -37.42
CA ALA A 60 2.90 -0.86 -37.70
C ALA A 60 3.90 0.20 -38.15
N GLY A 61 3.49 1.20 -38.92
CA GLY A 61 4.35 2.33 -39.31
C GLY A 61 4.76 3.18 -38.10
N HIS A 62 3.82 3.41 -37.17
CA HIS A 62 4.11 4.10 -35.92
C HIS A 62 5.10 3.29 -35.06
N ALA A 63 4.91 1.97 -34.94
CA ALA A 63 5.85 1.10 -34.22
C ALA A 63 7.27 1.17 -34.82
N ALA A 64 7.38 1.19 -36.16
CA ALA A 64 8.68 1.33 -36.83
C ALA A 64 9.36 2.68 -36.55
N MET A 65 8.60 3.78 -36.54
CA MET A 65 9.13 5.12 -36.17
C MET A 65 9.60 5.17 -34.72
N VAL A 66 8.81 4.60 -33.79
CA VAL A 66 9.15 4.50 -32.38
C VAL A 66 10.44 3.69 -32.20
N SER A 67 10.54 2.51 -32.84
CA SER A 67 11.71 1.65 -32.78
C SER A 67 12.97 2.36 -33.30
N ALA A 68 12.88 3.02 -34.44
CA ALA A 68 14.00 3.76 -35.03
C ALA A 68 14.47 4.94 -34.15
N ALA A 69 13.54 5.60 -33.42
CA ALA A 69 13.86 6.70 -32.56
C ALA A 69 14.57 6.30 -31.25
N LEU A 70 14.35 5.07 -30.77
CA LEU A 70 14.95 4.56 -29.55
C LEU A 70 16.45 4.25 -29.68
N ARG A 71 16.96 4.09 -30.91
CA ARG A 71 18.38 3.84 -31.22
C ARG A 71 18.97 2.65 -30.44
N GLU A 72 19.75 2.95 -29.39
CA GLU A 72 20.46 1.96 -28.56
C GLU A 72 19.58 1.30 -27.50
N VAL A 73 18.39 1.90 -27.22
CA VAL A 73 17.47 1.35 -26.22
C VAL A 73 16.52 0.36 -26.91
N PRO A 74 16.45 -0.93 -26.50
CA PRO A 74 15.60 -1.90 -27.14
C PRO A 74 14.12 -1.54 -26.99
N LEU A 75 13.34 -1.67 -28.09
CA LEU A 75 11.89 -1.74 -28.04
C LEU A 75 11.50 -3.19 -27.70
N VAL A 76 11.16 -3.43 -26.45
CA VAL A 76 10.89 -4.78 -25.94
C VAL A 76 9.48 -5.26 -26.30
N ALA A 77 8.51 -4.34 -26.26
CA ALA A 77 7.14 -4.67 -26.64
C ALA A 77 6.39 -3.44 -27.14
N THR A 78 5.32 -3.69 -27.88
CA THR A 78 4.33 -2.69 -28.28
C THR A 78 2.94 -3.12 -27.89
N LEU A 79 2.13 -2.16 -27.42
CA LEU A 79 0.72 -2.34 -27.11
C LEU A 79 -0.08 -1.31 -27.89
N PRO A 80 -1.10 -1.72 -28.68
CA PRO A 80 -1.96 -0.78 -29.39
C PRO A 80 -2.84 -0.03 -28.40
N TRP A 81 -3.42 1.10 -28.85
CA TRP A 81 -4.47 1.73 -28.08
C TRP A 81 -5.68 0.79 -27.96
N LEU A 82 -6.19 0.60 -26.74
CA LEU A 82 -7.34 -0.25 -26.47
C LEU A 82 -8.54 0.62 -26.08
N PRO A 83 -9.76 0.29 -26.57
CA PRO A 83 -10.95 1.07 -26.25
C PRO A 83 -11.39 0.98 -24.79
N SER A 84 -11.02 -0.09 -24.09
CA SER A 84 -11.27 -0.26 -22.67
C SER A 84 -10.02 0.01 -21.86
N SER A 85 -10.10 0.90 -20.88
CA SER A 85 -9.07 1.12 -19.88
C SER A 85 -9.43 0.41 -18.57
N LEU A 86 -8.41 0.03 -17.80
CA LEU A 86 -8.61 -0.38 -16.42
C LEU A 86 -9.22 0.79 -15.62
N PRO A 87 -10.15 0.53 -14.71
CA PRO A 87 -10.73 1.58 -13.89
C PRO A 87 -9.64 2.22 -13.00
N GLU A 88 -9.67 3.55 -12.92
CA GLU A 88 -8.75 4.31 -12.07
C GLU A 88 -9.49 4.89 -10.87
N ARG A 89 -8.84 4.92 -9.73
CA ARG A 89 -9.28 5.58 -8.50
C ARG A 89 -8.06 6.12 -7.77
N HIS A 90 -8.12 7.36 -7.30
CA HIS A 90 -7.08 7.93 -6.43
C HIS A 90 -5.64 7.56 -6.83
N LEU A 91 -5.16 8.02 -7.97
CA LEU A 91 -3.85 7.68 -8.55
C LEU A 91 -3.74 6.24 -9.08
N GLY A 92 -4.82 5.67 -9.55
CA GLY A 92 -4.85 4.35 -10.17
C GLY A 92 -4.99 3.17 -9.20
N LEU A 93 -5.17 3.44 -7.90
CA LEU A 93 -5.31 2.39 -6.88
C LEU A 93 -6.73 1.83 -6.83
N VAL A 94 -7.06 0.93 -7.73
CA VAL A 94 -8.29 0.11 -7.67
C VAL A 94 -7.89 -1.32 -7.30
N PRO A 95 -8.40 -1.87 -6.18
CA PRO A 95 -8.15 -3.27 -5.86
C PRO A 95 -8.67 -4.18 -6.99
N PRO A 96 -7.93 -5.23 -7.39
CA PRO A 96 -8.35 -6.15 -8.44
C PRO A 96 -9.74 -6.77 -8.18
N ALA A 97 -10.07 -7.02 -6.92
CA ALA A 97 -11.39 -7.56 -6.52
C ALA A 97 -12.56 -6.60 -6.78
N ASP A 98 -12.31 -5.30 -6.95
CA ASP A 98 -13.33 -4.29 -7.27
C ASP A 98 -13.55 -4.12 -8.79
N SER A 99 -12.78 -4.84 -9.62
CA SER A 99 -12.88 -4.80 -11.09
C SER A 99 -13.58 -6.06 -11.59
N ALA A 100 -14.86 -5.94 -11.98
CA ALA A 100 -15.70 -7.07 -12.36
C ALA A 100 -15.15 -7.88 -13.57
N ASP A 101 -14.43 -7.21 -14.48
CA ASP A 101 -13.98 -7.81 -15.76
C ASP A 101 -12.44 -7.85 -15.87
N ILE A 102 -11.73 -7.85 -14.75
CA ILE A 102 -10.25 -7.76 -14.75
C ILE A 102 -9.59 -8.86 -15.56
N GLU A 103 -10.06 -10.10 -15.44
CA GLU A 103 -9.54 -11.25 -16.19
C GLU A 103 -9.71 -11.08 -17.69
N ALA A 104 -10.90 -10.68 -18.15
CA ALA A 104 -11.18 -10.44 -19.56
C ALA A 104 -10.34 -9.28 -20.12
N GLN A 105 -10.11 -8.24 -19.31
CA GLN A 105 -9.26 -7.11 -19.69
C GLN A 105 -7.79 -7.53 -19.80
N LEU A 106 -7.27 -8.30 -18.83
CA LEU A 106 -5.91 -8.84 -18.86
C LEU A 106 -5.70 -9.78 -20.05
N GLU A 107 -6.68 -10.65 -20.36
CA GLU A 107 -6.62 -11.48 -21.57
C GLU A 107 -6.61 -10.65 -22.86
N SER A 108 -7.40 -9.59 -22.94
CA SER A 108 -7.42 -8.68 -24.08
C SER A 108 -6.08 -7.99 -24.28
N LEU A 109 -5.47 -7.49 -23.18
CA LEU A 109 -4.14 -6.92 -23.17
C LEU A 109 -3.09 -7.95 -23.62
N GLY A 110 -3.13 -9.16 -23.07
CA GLY A 110 -2.20 -10.24 -23.40
C GLY A 110 -2.28 -10.68 -24.87
N ARG A 111 -3.47 -10.67 -25.47
CA ARG A 111 -3.63 -10.94 -26.92
C ARG A 111 -3.15 -9.80 -27.82
N SER A 112 -3.15 -8.58 -27.33
CA SER A 112 -2.86 -7.38 -28.09
C SER A 112 -1.39 -6.99 -28.07
N ILE A 113 -0.66 -7.35 -27.02
CA ILE A 113 0.77 -7.05 -26.89
C ILE A 113 1.60 -7.79 -27.93
N ARG A 114 2.57 -7.11 -28.51
CA ARG A 114 3.57 -7.69 -29.41
C ARG A 114 4.92 -7.59 -28.74
N ILE A 115 5.52 -8.73 -28.42
CA ILE A 115 6.79 -8.82 -27.68
C ILE A 115 7.89 -9.18 -28.70
N ASP A 116 9.02 -8.47 -28.65
CA ASP A 116 10.27 -8.91 -29.23
C ASP A 116 10.94 -9.88 -28.24
N GLU A 117 10.87 -11.18 -28.54
CA GLU A 117 11.36 -12.22 -27.64
C GLU A 117 12.86 -12.09 -27.34
N ARG A 118 13.67 -11.63 -28.31
CA ARG A 118 15.12 -11.46 -28.12
C ARG A 118 15.42 -10.31 -27.18
N ALA A 119 14.72 -9.18 -27.36
CA ALA A 119 14.85 -8.04 -26.48
C ALA A 119 14.33 -8.33 -25.05
N TRP A 120 13.22 -9.06 -24.97
CA TRP A 120 12.67 -9.54 -23.70
C TRP A 120 13.65 -10.44 -22.95
N ASP A 121 14.18 -11.46 -23.63
CA ASP A 121 15.16 -12.38 -23.04
C ASP A 121 16.44 -11.67 -22.60
N ALA A 122 16.90 -10.68 -23.36
CA ALA A 122 18.08 -9.90 -22.98
C ALA A 122 17.80 -9.05 -21.72
N ALA A 123 16.64 -8.41 -21.65
CA ALA A 123 16.22 -7.59 -20.53
C ALA A 123 16.04 -8.44 -19.25
N THR A 124 15.41 -9.62 -19.36
CA THR A 124 15.12 -10.50 -18.20
C THR A 124 16.35 -11.23 -17.69
N ARG A 125 17.28 -11.63 -18.58
CA ARG A 125 18.58 -12.20 -18.15
C ARG A 125 19.42 -11.20 -17.36
N ALA A 126 19.33 -9.92 -17.70
CA ALA A 126 19.98 -8.87 -16.93
C ALA A 126 19.36 -8.63 -15.54
N ALA A 127 18.16 -9.16 -15.34
CA ALA A 127 17.38 -8.99 -14.10
C ALA A 127 17.51 -10.15 -13.11
N ALA A 128 18.25 -11.22 -13.43
CA ALA A 128 18.46 -12.31 -12.49
C ALA A 128 19.17 -11.78 -11.24
N PRO A 129 18.50 -11.61 -10.10
CA PRO A 129 19.16 -11.18 -8.89
C PRO A 129 20.13 -12.29 -8.47
N ASP A 130 21.32 -11.90 -8.04
CA ASP A 130 22.12 -12.77 -7.19
C ASP A 130 21.22 -13.18 -6.01
N PRO A 131 21.19 -14.48 -5.64
CA PRO A 131 20.33 -14.90 -4.55
C PRO A 131 20.68 -14.05 -3.32
N SER A 132 19.77 -13.15 -2.98
CA SER A 132 19.91 -12.33 -1.78
C SER A 132 20.20 -13.25 -0.60
N PRO A 133 21.15 -12.90 0.28
CA PRO A 133 21.34 -13.68 1.50
C PRO A 133 19.99 -13.80 2.20
N SER A 134 19.59 -15.03 2.48
CA SER A 134 18.37 -15.28 3.27
C SER A 134 18.41 -14.40 4.52
N PRO A 135 17.29 -13.79 4.92
CA PRO A 135 17.28 -13.01 6.13
C PRO A 135 17.89 -13.84 7.26
N THR A 136 18.84 -13.25 7.97
CA THR A 136 19.50 -13.93 9.10
C THR A 136 18.40 -14.38 10.05
N PRO A 137 18.30 -15.69 10.37
CA PRO A 137 17.30 -16.15 11.31
C PRO A 137 17.45 -15.38 12.63
N MET A 138 16.36 -14.80 13.12
CA MET A 138 16.36 -14.21 14.47
C MET A 138 16.76 -15.29 15.46
N ALA A 139 17.61 -14.93 16.42
CA ALA A 139 18.05 -15.87 17.45
C ALA A 139 16.83 -16.39 18.24
N ALA A 140 16.82 -17.68 18.56
CA ALA A 140 15.70 -18.38 19.19
C ALA A 140 15.22 -17.81 20.56
N HIS A 141 15.84 -16.75 21.05
CA HIS A 141 15.51 -16.07 22.30
C HIS A 141 14.59 -14.85 22.12
N GLU A 142 14.16 -14.53 20.88
CA GLU A 142 13.46 -13.29 20.57
C GLU A 142 12.13 -13.53 19.84
N PHE A 143 11.25 -14.34 20.44
CA PHE A 143 9.86 -14.45 20.00
C PHE A 143 8.92 -13.73 20.98
N PRO A 144 8.92 -12.37 21.01
CA PRO A 144 8.18 -11.61 22.02
C PRO A 144 6.66 -11.78 21.89
N LEU A 145 6.17 -12.28 20.75
CA LEU A 145 4.77 -12.60 20.51
C LEU A 145 4.49 -14.11 20.52
N ALA A 146 5.41 -14.96 21.03
CA ALA A 146 5.24 -16.39 21.09
C ALA A 146 3.93 -16.77 21.80
N GLY A 147 3.13 -17.62 21.14
CA GLY A 147 1.86 -18.09 21.64
C GLY A 147 0.68 -17.12 21.51
N ARG A 148 0.92 -15.88 21.13
CA ARG A 148 -0.16 -14.87 20.92
C ARG A 148 -0.88 -15.12 19.61
N LEU A 149 -2.21 -14.97 19.64
CA LEU A 149 -3.06 -14.97 18.46
C LEU A 149 -3.38 -13.52 18.05
N VAL A 150 -2.98 -13.13 16.84
CA VAL A 150 -3.28 -11.83 16.26
C VAL A 150 -4.40 -11.98 15.23
N GLY A 151 -5.55 -11.35 15.50
CA GLY A 151 -6.66 -11.26 14.55
C GLY A 151 -6.42 -10.09 13.60
N ILE A 152 -6.41 -10.34 12.28
CA ILE A 152 -6.20 -9.33 11.25
C ILE A 152 -7.45 -9.20 10.38
N ALA A 153 -8.02 -7.99 10.30
CA ALA A 153 -9.11 -7.73 9.37
C ALA A 153 -8.60 -7.79 7.93
N ARG A 154 -9.30 -8.55 7.06
CA ARG A 154 -8.92 -8.70 5.66
C ARG A 154 -10.15 -8.93 4.79
N ASP A 155 -10.55 -7.90 4.06
CA ASP A 155 -11.59 -7.93 3.04
C ASP A 155 -11.48 -6.68 2.14
N ALA A 156 -12.49 -6.39 1.32
CA ALA A 156 -12.47 -5.24 0.40
C ALA A 156 -12.44 -3.86 1.10
N ALA A 157 -12.84 -3.77 2.37
CA ALA A 157 -12.72 -2.53 3.15
C ALA A 157 -11.34 -2.39 3.83
N PHE A 158 -10.62 -3.51 4.04
CA PHE A 158 -9.34 -3.60 4.75
C PHE A 158 -8.29 -4.29 3.87
N ALA A 159 -8.11 -3.76 2.65
CA ALA A 159 -7.30 -4.39 1.61
C ALA A 159 -5.81 -3.98 1.64
N PHE A 160 -5.43 -2.93 2.40
CA PHE A 160 -4.05 -2.44 2.43
C PHE A 160 -3.23 -3.16 3.49
N LEU A 161 -3.14 -4.47 3.33
CA LEU A 161 -2.35 -5.33 4.19
C LEU A 161 -1.07 -5.76 3.45
N TYR A 162 0.08 -5.33 3.94
CA TYR A 162 1.37 -5.74 3.38
C TYR A 162 1.72 -7.17 3.82
N PRO A 163 2.04 -8.09 2.89
CA PRO A 163 2.52 -9.42 3.25
C PRO A 163 3.70 -9.37 4.23
N ALA A 164 4.66 -8.48 4.01
CA ALA A 164 5.81 -8.30 4.90
C ALA A 164 5.43 -7.92 6.36
N ASN A 165 4.28 -7.28 6.59
CA ASN A 165 3.79 -7.00 7.94
C ASN A 165 3.28 -8.29 8.61
N VAL A 166 2.62 -9.16 7.84
CA VAL A 166 2.18 -10.48 8.32
C VAL A 166 3.40 -11.34 8.63
N ASP A 167 4.34 -11.44 7.70
CA ASP A 167 5.60 -12.18 7.86
C ASP A 167 6.38 -11.70 9.10
N CYS A 168 6.38 -10.38 9.37
CA CYS A 168 7.01 -9.80 10.56
C CYS A 168 6.34 -10.27 11.85
N LEU A 169 5.01 -10.30 11.92
CA LEU A 169 4.28 -10.80 13.10
C LEU A 169 4.58 -12.29 13.34
N GLU A 170 4.58 -13.08 12.28
CA GLU A 170 4.91 -14.52 12.36
C GLU A 170 6.37 -14.74 12.77
N ALA A 171 7.30 -13.94 12.23
CA ALA A 171 8.71 -13.98 12.64
C ALA A 171 8.91 -13.59 14.11
N LEU A 172 8.05 -12.72 14.67
CA LEU A 172 8.01 -12.39 16.10
C LEU A 172 7.37 -13.49 16.95
N GLY A 173 6.89 -14.59 16.35
CA GLY A 173 6.31 -15.75 17.02
C GLY A 173 4.79 -15.72 17.18
N ALA A 174 4.10 -14.72 16.61
CA ALA A 174 2.64 -14.67 16.63
C ALA A 174 2.03 -15.73 15.72
N ARG A 175 0.84 -16.21 16.09
CA ARG A 175 -0.07 -16.91 15.20
C ARG A 175 -1.02 -15.87 14.60
N VAL A 176 -1.19 -15.86 13.28
CA VAL A 176 -2.08 -14.95 12.59
C VAL A 176 -3.37 -15.66 12.18
N CYS A 177 -4.50 -15.00 12.35
CA CYS A 177 -5.78 -15.41 11.77
C CYS A 177 -6.48 -14.21 11.16
N PHE A 178 -7.17 -14.45 10.05
CA PHE A 178 -7.89 -13.41 9.32
C PHE A 178 -9.38 -13.50 9.62
N PHE A 179 -10.06 -12.34 9.57
CA PHE A 179 -11.51 -12.25 9.66
C PHE A 179 -12.01 -11.11 8.76
N SER A 180 -13.27 -11.18 8.35
CA SER A 180 -13.90 -10.20 7.46
C SER A 180 -14.98 -9.40 8.18
N PRO A 181 -14.70 -8.14 8.56
CA PRO A 181 -15.73 -7.23 9.05
C PRO A 181 -16.92 -7.02 8.10
N LEU A 182 -16.68 -7.00 6.78
CA LEU A 182 -17.75 -6.90 5.79
C LEU A 182 -18.67 -8.12 5.76
N ALA A 183 -18.18 -9.30 6.09
CA ALA A 183 -19.01 -10.50 6.25
C ALA A 183 -19.65 -10.59 7.65
N ASP A 184 -19.55 -9.53 8.45
CA ASP A 184 -20.00 -9.47 9.85
C ASP A 184 -19.36 -10.55 10.74
N GLU A 185 -18.15 -10.99 10.38
CA GLU A 185 -17.39 -11.91 11.22
C GLU A 185 -16.91 -11.17 12.48
N PRO A 186 -17.08 -11.78 13.66
CA PRO A 186 -16.57 -11.19 14.90
C PRO A 186 -15.03 -11.24 14.93
N VAL A 187 -14.41 -10.41 15.76
CA VAL A 187 -13.01 -10.59 16.16
C VAL A 187 -12.80 -12.01 16.63
N PRO A 188 -11.77 -12.72 16.15
CA PRO A 188 -11.54 -14.12 16.51
C PRO A 188 -11.52 -14.35 18.02
N SER A 189 -12.22 -15.35 18.46
CA SER A 189 -12.28 -15.76 19.86
C SER A 189 -10.87 -16.13 20.35
N GLY A 190 -10.45 -15.53 21.46
CA GLY A 190 -9.11 -15.73 22.00
C GLY A 190 -8.00 -14.93 21.30
N ALA A 191 -8.32 -13.96 20.45
CA ALA A 191 -7.32 -13.03 19.95
C ALA A 191 -6.68 -12.23 21.10
N ASP A 192 -5.36 -12.30 21.18
CA ASP A 192 -4.53 -11.57 22.15
C ASP A 192 -4.18 -10.15 21.66
N ALA A 193 -4.35 -9.89 20.36
CA ALA A 193 -4.25 -8.60 19.75
C ALA A 193 -5.04 -8.53 18.45
N VAL A 194 -5.37 -7.33 17.97
CA VAL A 194 -6.14 -7.10 16.74
C VAL A 194 -5.43 -6.08 15.87
N PHE A 195 -5.39 -6.33 14.56
CA PHE A 195 -4.94 -5.39 13.56
C PHE A 195 -6.04 -5.10 12.55
N LEU A 196 -6.40 -3.82 12.40
CA LEU A 196 -7.27 -3.33 11.34
C LEU A 196 -6.41 -2.48 10.38
N PRO A 197 -5.99 -3.03 9.24
CA PRO A 197 -5.19 -2.30 8.26
C PRO A 197 -6.01 -1.24 7.52
N GLY A 198 -5.35 -0.48 6.66
CA GLY A 198 -6.00 0.47 5.78
C GLY A 198 -6.83 -0.18 4.67
N GLY A 199 -7.52 0.65 3.94
CA GLY A 199 -8.38 0.25 2.83
C GLY A 199 -9.36 1.35 2.46
N TYR A 200 -10.49 0.96 1.88
CA TYR A 200 -11.55 1.86 1.44
C TYR A 200 -12.89 1.58 2.15
N PRO A 201 -13.00 1.76 3.48
CA PRO A 201 -14.24 1.50 4.20
C PRO A 201 -15.38 2.43 3.77
N GLU A 202 -15.08 3.64 3.27
CA GLU A 202 -16.09 4.60 2.78
C GLU A 202 -16.87 4.08 1.55
N LEU A 203 -16.29 3.15 0.78
CA LEU A 203 -16.95 2.52 -0.37
C LEU A 203 -17.88 1.38 0.04
N ARG A 204 -17.75 0.91 1.26
CA ARG A 204 -18.51 -0.19 1.87
C ARG A 204 -19.18 0.24 3.18
N ALA A 205 -19.35 1.56 3.37
CA ALA A 205 -19.77 2.13 4.65
C ALA A 205 -21.14 1.62 5.11
N GLU A 206 -22.10 1.44 4.19
CA GLU A 206 -23.42 0.87 4.49
C GLU A 206 -23.31 -0.56 5.01
N GLN A 207 -22.56 -1.42 4.30
CA GLN A 207 -22.36 -2.82 4.69
C GLN A 207 -21.62 -2.91 6.03
N LEU A 208 -20.56 -2.12 6.19
CA LEU A 208 -19.77 -2.09 7.42
C LEU A 208 -20.61 -1.57 8.61
N SER A 209 -21.47 -0.57 8.39
CA SER A 209 -22.40 -0.06 9.40
C SER A 209 -23.38 -1.13 9.89
N ALA A 210 -23.75 -2.08 9.04
CA ALA A 210 -24.64 -3.19 9.37
C ALA A 210 -23.93 -4.36 10.09
N ALA A 211 -22.60 -4.34 10.19
CA ALA A 211 -21.77 -5.42 10.73
C ALA A 211 -21.82 -5.45 12.29
N ARG A 212 -22.93 -5.90 12.85
CA ARG A 212 -23.22 -5.83 14.29
C ARG A 212 -22.33 -6.75 15.13
N ASN A 213 -22.04 -7.95 14.64
CA ASN A 213 -21.18 -8.91 15.35
C ASN A 213 -19.74 -8.38 15.42
N PHE A 214 -19.23 -7.84 14.30
CA PHE A 214 -17.94 -7.16 14.28
C PHE A 214 -17.92 -6.00 15.29
N HIS A 215 -18.89 -5.08 15.22
CA HIS A 215 -18.94 -3.92 16.11
C HIS A 215 -19.03 -4.31 17.60
N HIS A 216 -19.82 -5.34 17.92
CA HIS A 216 -19.94 -5.82 19.30
C HIS A 216 -18.61 -6.44 19.78
N SER A 217 -18.02 -7.30 18.96
CA SER A 217 -16.81 -8.04 19.34
C SER A 217 -15.58 -7.15 19.47
N ILE A 218 -15.43 -6.12 18.60
CA ILE A 218 -14.28 -5.19 18.69
C ILE A 218 -14.41 -4.26 19.91
N ARG A 219 -15.62 -3.81 20.25
CA ARG A 219 -15.87 -3.08 21.50
C ARG A 219 -15.53 -3.93 22.72
N ALA A 220 -16.01 -5.16 22.74
CA ALA A 220 -15.71 -6.09 23.83
C ALA A 220 -14.20 -6.43 23.93
N ALA A 221 -13.49 -6.52 22.81
CA ALA A 221 -12.03 -6.69 22.82
C ALA A 221 -11.33 -5.47 23.43
N HIS A 222 -11.74 -4.27 23.02
CA HIS A 222 -11.22 -3.01 23.58
C HIS A 222 -11.49 -2.88 25.09
N GLU A 223 -12.70 -3.17 25.54
CA GLU A 223 -13.08 -3.16 26.97
C GLU A 223 -12.28 -4.14 27.82
N ARG A 224 -11.89 -5.29 27.25
CA ARG A 224 -10.99 -6.25 27.91
C ARG A 224 -9.53 -5.86 27.90
N GLY A 225 -9.17 -4.72 27.28
CA GLY A 225 -7.80 -4.26 27.18
C GLY A 225 -6.96 -5.01 26.12
N VAL A 226 -7.59 -5.71 25.18
CA VAL A 226 -6.88 -6.35 24.05
C VAL A 226 -6.23 -5.27 23.20
N PRO A 227 -4.90 -5.32 22.96
CA PRO A 227 -4.22 -4.36 22.11
C PRO A 227 -4.82 -4.31 20.68
N ILE A 228 -5.16 -3.14 20.22
CA ILE A 228 -5.72 -2.91 18.88
C ILE A 228 -4.84 -1.89 18.16
N LEU A 229 -4.35 -2.26 16.98
CA LEU A 229 -3.74 -1.32 16.03
C LEU A 229 -4.73 -1.08 14.89
N ALA A 230 -5.04 0.20 14.61
CA ALA A 230 -5.94 0.57 13.53
C ALA A 230 -5.32 1.65 12.65
N GLU A 231 -5.07 1.31 11.38
CA GLU A 231 -4.43 2.19 10.41
C GLU A 231 -5.45 2.71 9.39
N CYS A 232 -5.45 4.01 9.11
CA CYS A 232 -6.21 4.65 8.03
C CYS A 232 -7.68 4.16 7.99
N GLY A 233 -8.05 3.34 7.02
CA GLY A 233 -9.39 2.75 6.92
C GLY A 233 -9.82 1.98 8.18
N GLY A 234 -8.88 1.28 8.83
CA GLY A 234 -9.11 0.61 10.11
C GLY A 234 -9.48 1.59 11.22
N MET A 235 -8.79 2.73 11.32
CA MET A 235 -9.16 3.80 12.24
C MET A 235 -10.53 4.38 11.93
N MET A 236 -10.83 4.62 10.64
CA MET A 236 -12.12 5.16 10.20
C MET A 236 -13.29 4.26 10.63
N ALA A 237 -13.14 2.94 10.53
CA ALA A 237 -14.15 1.96 10.95
C ALA A 237 -14.36 1.88 12.46
N LEU A 238 -13.41 2.35 13.26
CA LEU A 238 -13.51 2.39 14.73
C LEU A 238 -14.04 3.71 15.26
N GLY A 239 -14.19 4.74 14.42
CA GLY A 239 -14.83 6.00 14.79
C GLY A 239 -16.31 5.82 15.16
N GLN A 240 -16.96 6.92 15.60
CA GLN A 240 -18.40 6.94 15.87
C GLN A 240 -19.22 6.91 14.57
N SER A 241 -18.73 7.61 13.53
CA SER A 241 -19.33 7.56 12.20
C SER A 241 -18.34 7.81 11.09
N LEU A 242 -18.68 7.34 9.89
CA LEU A 242 -17.93 7.50 8.66
C LEU A 242 -18.82 8.15 7.60
N GLY A 243 -18.39 9.32 7.10
CA GLY A 243 -18.98 9.95 5.92
C GLY A 243 -18.51 9.26 4.65
N ASP A 244 -19.45 8.84 3.80
CA ASP A 244 -19.09 8.30 2.47
C ASP A 244 -18.77 9.43 1.47
N THR A 245 -18.40 9.04 0.24
CA THR A 245 -18.08 9.98 -0.84
C THR A 245 -19.27 10.83 -1.31
N GLN A 246 -20.49 10.48 -0.90
CA GLN A 246 -21.73 11.21 -1.17
C GLN A 246 -22.15 12.11 0.01
N GLY A 247 -21.36 12.13 1.09
CA GLY A 247 -21.63 12.91 2.30
C GLY A 247 -22.65 12.27 3.26
N ARG A 248 -23.10 11.02 3.01
CA ARG A 248 -23.96 10.29 3.94
C ARG A 248 -23.14 9.80 5.10
N GLN A 249 -23.68 9.90 6.32
CA GLN A 249 -23.03 9.47 7.55
C GLN A 249 -23.52 8.07 7.94
N TRP A 250 -22.56 7.19 8.20
CA TRP A 250 -22.81 5.81 8.58
C TRP A 250 -22.25 5.53 9.97
N PRO A 251 -23.06 4.99 10.91
CA PRO A 251 -22.58 4.60 12.24
C PRO A 251 -21.50 3.53 12.10
N MET A 252 -20.43 3.64 12.89
CA MET A 252 -19.32 2.69 12.94
C MET A 252 -19.17 2.08 14.34
N ALA A 253 -18.05 1.43 14.63
CA ALA A 253 -17.88 0.73 15.89
C ALA A 253 -17.92 1.62 17.13
N GLY A 254 -17.55 2.91 17.03
CA GLY A 254 -17.64 3.86 18.12
C GLY A 254 -16.64 3.63 19.26
N VAL A 255 -15.55 2.90 19.00
CA VAL A 255 -14.46 2.65 19.95
C VAL A 255 -13.59 3.90 20.10
N LEU A 256 -13.36 4.60 18.99
CA LEU A 256 -12.57 5.82 18.94
C LEU A 256 -13.51 7.03 18.89
N PRO A 257 -13.51 7.93 19.90
CA PRO A 257 -14.33 9.14 19.87
C PRO A 257 -13.97 10.04 18.69
N GLY A 258 -14.92 10.30 17.82
CA GLY A 258 -14.73 11.13 16.65
C GLY A 258 -15.45 10.57 15.42
N TYR A 259 -15.36 11.30 14.31
CA TYR A 259 -16.00 10.93 13.06
C TYR A 259 -15.12 11.27 11.87
N THR A 260 -15.29 10.50 10.80
CA THR A 260 -14.55 10.68 9.55
C THR A 260 -15.39 11.42 8.52
N ARG A 261 -14.76 12.36 7.80
CA ARG A 261 -15.32 13.03 6.62
C ARG A 261 -14.41 12.86 5.42
N MET A 262 -14.96 12.37 4.29
CA MET A 262 -14.23 12.32 3.03
C MET A 262 -14.02 13.73 2.45
N GLN A 263 -12.88 13.94 1.81
CA GLN A 263 -12.52 15.20 1.18
C GLN A 263 -12.39 15.02 -0.34
N PRO A 264 -12.73 16.03 -1.14
CA PRO A 264 -12.58 15.98 -2.60
C PRO A 264 -11.12 16.07 -3.06
N ARG A 265 -10.22 16.49 -2.18
CA ARG A 265 -8.78 16.61 -2.43
C ARG A 265 -8.00 15.69 -1.50
N LEU A 266 -6.84 15.27 -1.97
CA LEU A 266 -5.87 14.53 -1.18
C LEU A 266 -5.54 15.31 0.10
N ALA A 267 -5.73 14.68 1.26
CA ALA A 267 -5.46 15.30 2.56
C ALA A 267 -4.00 15.12 2.96
N ALA A 268 -3.44 13.94 2.74
CA ALA A 268 -2.03 13.68 3.00
C ALA A 268 -1.46 12.59 2.08
N LEU A 269 -0.17 12.73 1.75
CA LEU A 269 0.62 11.78 0.99
C LEU A 269 2.09 11.93 1.35
N GLY A 270 2.78 10.82 1.62
CA GLY A 270 4.23 10.82 1.74
C GLY A 270 4.77 9.84 2.77
N LEU A 271 6.10 9.71 2.76
CA LEU A 271 6.81 8.89 3.72
C LEU A 271 6.84 9.55 5.09
N GLN A 272 6.71 8.74 6.12
CA GLN A 272 6.70 9.20 7.51
C GLN A 272 7.42 8.21 8.42
N ALA A 273 7.81 8.69 9.60
CA ALA A 273 8.39 7.89 10.65
C ALA A 273 7.77 8.24 12.01
N TRP A 274 7.49 7.22 12.79
CA TRP A 274 7.07 7.35 14.17
C TRP A 274 8.21 6.97 15.10
N SER A 275 8.72 7.94 15.85
CA SER A 275 9.74 7.70 16.88
C SER A 275 9.07 7.11 18.12
N THR A 276 9.45 5.89 18.46
CA THR A 276 8.96 5.16 19.64
C THR A 276 10.09 4.94 20.65
N ALA A 277 9.73 4.52 21.86
CA ALA A 277 10.73 4.09 22.85
C ALA A 277 11.56 2.86 22.42
N PHE A 278 11.08 2.13 21.40
CA PHE A 278 11.70 0.91 20.89
C PHE A 278 12.44 1.11 19.55
N GLY A 279 12.49 2.33 19.05
CA GLY A 279 13.11 2.70 17.79
C GLY A 279 12.19 3.46 16.85
N GLU A 280 12.66 3.69 15.62
CA GLU A 280 11.93 4.41 14.59
C GLU A 280 11.12 3.44 13.71
N LEU A 281 9.80 3.54 13.78
CA LEU A 281 8.87 2.80 12.94
C LEU A 281 8.56 3.64 11.70
N ARG A 282 8.93 3.13 10.53
CA ARG A 282 8.77 3.80 9.23
C ARG A 282 7.50 3.35 8.54
N GLY A 283 6.99 4.22 7.67
CA GLY A 283 5.79 3.95 6.89
C GLY A 283 5.45 5.12 5.99
N HIS A 284 4.18 5.24 5.67
CA HIS A 284 3.68 6.33 4.85
C HIS A 284 2.26 6.73 5.26
N THR A 285 1.77 7.80 4.65
CA THR A 285 0.36 8.21 4.69
C THR A 285 -0.16 8.40 3.28
N PHE A 286 -1.44 8.06 3.07
CA PHE A 286 -2.17 8.34 1.83
C PHE A 286 -3.67 8.29 2.12
N HIS A 287 -4.34 9.44 2.21
CA HIS A 287 -5.78 9.47 2.47
C HIS A 287 -6.46 10.74 1.95
N TYR A 288 -7.76 10.61 1.69
CA TYR A 288 -8.67 11.67 1.26
C TYR A 288 -9.69 12.03 2.35
N SER A 289 -9.43 11.67 3.59
CA SER A 289 -10.36 11.90 4.69
C SER A 289 -9.72 12.73 5.81
N ILE A 290 -10.56 13.30 6.64
CA ILE A 290 -10.19 13.97 7.88
C ILE A 290 -10.93 13.29 9.02
N PHE A 291 -10.23 13.05 10.13
CA PHE A 291 -10.81 12.52 11.35
C PHE A 291 -10.95 13.65 12.37
N ASP A 292 -12.20 14.03 12.66
CA ASP A 292 -12.53 15.03 13.66
C ASP A 292 -12.76 14.34 15.01
N THR A 293 -11.96 14.67 16.02
CA THR A 293 -11.98 14.03 17.32
C THR A 293 -11.67 15.01 18.44
N PRO A 294 -12.31 14.87 19.62
CA PRO A 294 -11.94 15.62 20.81
C PRO A 294 -10.67 15.07 21.51
N LEU A 295 -10.13 13.92 21.05
CA LEU A 295 -8.95 13.32 21.65
C LEU A 295 -7.70 14.13 21.33
N GLU A 296 -6.89 14.37 22.33
CA GLU A 296 -5.53 14.82 22.11
C GLU A 296 -4.69 13.69 21.51
N GLY A 297 -3.82 14.03 20.55
CA GLY A 297 -2.88 13.08 20.00
C GLY A 297 -1.82 12.68 21.03
N LEU A 298 -1.52 11.38 21.11
CA LEU A 298 -0.40 10.88 21.91
C LEU A 298 0.92 11.48 21.43
N THR A 299 1.11 11.49 20.12
CA THR A 299 2.30 12.04 19.45
C THR A 299 1.99 12.26 17.96
N ARG A 300 2.96 12.73 17.21
CA ARG A 300 2.88 12.85 15.76
C ARG A 300 4.05 12.16 15.10
N THR A 301 3.82 11.62 13.91
CA THR A 301 4.88 11.16 13.04
C THR A 301 5.66 12.35 12.47
N ARG A 302 6.79 12.06 11.89
CA ARG A 302 7.66 13.02 11.21
C ARG A 302 7.65 12.72 9.72
N ALA A 303 7.30 13.70 8.90
CA ALA A 303 7.24 13.56 7.45
C ALA A 303 8.64 13.66 6.82
N TYR A 304 8.94 12.76 5.88
CA TYR A 304 10.20 12.74 5.14
C TYR A 304 9.98 13.26 3.70
N PRO A 305 10.94 14.00 3.09
CA PRO A 305 12.25 14.42 3.61
C PRO A 305 12.24 15.75 4.39
N LYS A 306 11.09 16.42 4.51
CA LYS A 306 11.00 17.81 4.99
C LYS A 306 11.07 17.95 6.51
N ASP A 307 11.14 16.87 7.25
CA ASP A 307 11.13 16.85 8.72
C ASP A 307 9.95 17.60 9.35
N ALA A 308 8.85 17.70 8.61
CA ALA A 308 7.63 18.38 9.05
C ALA A 308 6.78 17.45 9.93
N SER A 309 5.87 18.05 10.69
CA SER A 309 4.87 17.31 11.47
C SER A 309 3.98 16.48 10.53
N GLY A 310 3.92 15.18 10.77
CA GLY A 310 3.11 14.23 10.01
C GLY A 310 1.79 13.90 10.68
N GLU A 311 1.37 12.63 10.58
CA GLU A 311 0.09 12.14 11.12
C GLU A 311 0.07 12.11 12.65
N THR A 312 -1.12 12.32 13.19
CA THR A 312 -1.35 12.15 14.62
C THR A 312 -1.52 10.67 14.95
N ILE A 313 -0.84 10.22 15.98
CA ILE A 313 -1.06 8.92 16.62
C ILE A 313 -2.02 9.16 17.79
N TYR A 314 -3.17 8.52 17.75
CA TYR A 314 -4.16 8.57 18.83
C TYR A 314 -4.03 7.33 19.71
N ARG A 315 -4.29 7.51 21.00
CA ARG A 315 -4.41 6.43 21.96
C ARG A 315 -5.74 6.54 22.70
N CYS A 316 -6.49 5.45 22.72
CA CYS A 316 -7.73 5.35 23.48
C CYS A 316 -7.76 3.97 24.15
N GLY A 317 -7.42 3.92 25.45
CA GLY A 317 -7.26 2.66 26.16
C GLY A 317 -6.25 1.73 25.48
N SER A 318 -6.69 0.54 25.07
CA SER A 318 -5.85 -0.44 24.35
C SER A 318 -5.73 -0.21 22.85
N LEU A 319 -6.46 0.77 22.29
CA LEU A 319 -6.45 1.12 20.88
C LEU A 319 -5.35 2.14 20.57
N THR A 320 -4.50 1.85 19.59
CA THR A 320 -3.63 2.79 18.89
C THR A 320 -4.16 2.99 17.47
N ALA A 321 -4.41 4.23 17.07
CA ALA A 321 -5.03 4.55 15.78
C ALA A 321 -4.36 5.74 15.09
N SER A 322 -4.24 5.71 13.78
CA SER A 322 -3.65 6.78 12.97
C SER A 322 -3.99 6.62 11.50
N TYR A 323 -3.79 7.68 10.68
CA TYR A 323 -3.70 7.56 9.23
C TYR A 323 -2.34 7.02 8.75
N PHE A 324 -1.38 6.88 9.63
CA PHE A 324 -0.07 6.34 9.32
C PHE A 324 -0.15 4.83 9.06
N HIS A 325 0.37 4.39 7.91
CA HIS A 325 0.55 2.99 7.55
C HIS A 325 1.97 2.56 7.88
N ALA A 326 2.12 1.73 8.89
CA ALA A 326 3.42 1.27 9.35
C ALA A 326 3.97 0.12 8.48
N TYR A 327 5.27 0.17 8.21
CA TYR A 327 6.02 -0.95 7.66
C TYR A 327 6.69 -1.69 8.81
N PHE A 328 6.09 -2.78 9.26
CA PHE A 328 6.46 -3.50 10.47
C PHE A 328 7.92 -3.96 10.51
N PRO A 329 8.50 -4.47 9.38
CA PRO A 329 9.91 -4.85 9.39
C PRO A 329 10.90 -3.70 9.64
N SER A 330 10.47 -2.45 9.57
CA SER A 330 11.35 -1.31 9.86
C SER A 330 11.73 -1.19 11.34
N CYS A 331 10.85 -1.69 12.25
CA CYS A 331 11.11 -1.70 13.69
C CYS A 331 10.35 -2.83 14.40
N PRO A 332 10.78 -4.11 14.27
CA PRO A 332 10.12 -5.25 14.90
C PRO A 332 9.92 -5.11 16.42
N PRO A 333 10.86 -4.52 17.20
CA PRO A 333 10.63 -4.30 18.63
C PRO A 333 9.44 -3.39 18.94
N ALA A 334 9.22 -2.33 18.17
CA ALA A 334 8.06 -1.46 18.35
C ALA A 334 6.75 -2.19 18.03
N ILE A 335 6.76 -3.06 17.02
CA ILE A 335 5.62 -3.90 16.65
C ILE A 335 5.31 -4.90 17.77
N ALA A 336 6.33 -5.57 18.29
CA ALA A 336 6.15 -6.46 19.43
C ALA A 336 5.52 -5.75 20.63
N ALA A 337 5.97 -4.53 20.93
CA ALA A 337 5.44 -3.72 22.03
C ALA A 337 3.97 -3.29 21.77
N LEU A 338 3.62 -2.89 20.54
CA LEU A 338 2.24 -2.56 20.15
C LEU A 338 1.30 -3.74 20.36
N PHE A 339 1.66 -4.92 19.86
CA PHE A 339 0.83 -6.13 19.93
C PHE A 339 0.90 -6.86 21.27
N SER A 340 1.82 -6.46 22.15
CA SER A 340 1.85 -6.93 23.56
C SER A 340 1.16 -5.97 24.54
N GLY A 341 0.72 -4.80 24.09
CA GLY A 341 0.16 -3.77 24.96
C GLY A 341 1.20 -3.06 25.84
N LEU A 342 2.48 -3.14 25.47
CA LEU A 342 3.61 -2.53 26.21
C LEU A 342 3.98 -1.12 25.71
N MET A 343 3.36 -0.65 24.62
CA MET A 343 3.53 0.74 24.19
C MET A 343 2.81 1.67 25.15
N PRO A 344 3.48 2.71 25.66
CA PRO A 344 2.92 3.69 26.59
C PRO A 344 1.78 4.50 25.96
#